data_9c4010473112b3e20f1dc9cf4e762105
#
_entry.id   9c4010473112b3e20f1dc9cf4e762105
#
_cell.length_a   1.000
_cell.length_b   1.000
_cell.length_c   1.000
_cell.angle_alpha   90.00
_cell.angle_beta   90.00
_cell.angle_gamma   90.00
#
_symmetry.space_group_name_H-M   'P 1'
#
loop_
_entity.id
_entity.type
_entity.pdbx_description
1 polymer ?
#
loop_
_entity_poly.entity_id
_entity_poly.type
_entity_poly.pdbx_seq_one_letter_code
_entity_poly.pdbx_strand_id
1 'polypeptide(L)'
;MTQNNDEETFFYRFHKELENIRNKWDLSTPSKALILWYAHNVLNFEDEEEVIENICDGSNDEGIDAILFDQTEKIVYFLTASISDKFENTKRNLPENDLKNTFEGFRLITIGDYRGKVNPVLEDLAKQYHELLNAGEFTQVKIIFLTERHRPVSTKYVDNFNKEFPNVKVNFIDFDSLKQSHEEFLSSQAPPPKKVLLEVIGEILTYDEEYKSVIFTISGKSLAQIFINYGITIFQRNVRYFIPTKGKKAINSQIKDTASNPDKSRYFWYFNNGITIVCSNIEIQPNRKVVILKDMQIINGAQTTYAIYKAFMDNTLQESTRVLVKVIESTDGEFMDEVTLFTNSQNPINLRDLCSRDTIQTKIQKLIKNYGYFYERKRGEFNALHPTPEIKEKAFGKDWKRKVISNEKAAQAYLAFILNKPSQAKAQKSKIFLKSEGGFYYDIFNDSLMPERMLLSYKLLEYIEAKRKEYQEKLLNAGELPENERINTYSYDYILHSDLFILSLFNDFLRHKNHNFNVKDCVKLMHVIDTKVSEIQEIYDKIVNSVRDFILEKKNSDPNYYHAKFFKNESSMGLIRSYLKNEKGFNFISVD
;
A
#
# COMPACT_ATOMS: atom_id res chain seq x y z
N MET A 1 23.83 28.67 10.20
CA MET A 1 24.65 27.43 10.39
C MET A 1 23.80 26.27 10.91
N THR A 2 22.81 26.47 11.77
CA THR A 2 21.92 25.40 12.32
C THR A 2 21.00 24.75 11.28
N GLN A 3 20.42 25.50 10.36
CA GLN A 3 19.45 24.99 9.37
C GLN A 3 20.10 24.07 8.33
N ASN A 4 21.32 24.41 7.89
CA ASN A 4 22.07 23.60 6.90
C ASN A 4 22.50 22.23 7.47
N ASN A 5 22.74 22.14 8.78
CA ASN A 5 23.14 20.89 9.45
C ASN A 5 21.94 19.94 9.62
N ASP A 6 20.72 20.48 9.74
CA ASP A 6 19.49 19.73 9.90
C ASP A 6 18.99 19.14 8.57
N GLU A 7 19.12 19.91 7.47
CA GLU A 7 18.82 19.45 6.10
C GLU A 7 19.79 18.33 5.65
N GLU A 8 21.08 18.49 5.93
CA GLU A 8 22.09 17.49 5.62
C GLU A 8 21.90 16.20 6.44
N THR A 9 21.52 16.33 7.71
CA THR A 9 21.18 15.19 8.57
C THR A 9 19.94 14.45 8.05
N PHE A 10 18.92 15.18 7.60
CA PHE A 10 17.75 14.57 6.95
C PHE A 10 18.14 13.80 5.70
N PHE A 11 18.92 14.40 4.80
CA PHE A 11 19.37 13.79 3.55
C PHE A 11 20.01 12.41 3.80
N TYR A 12 21.02 12.31 4.65
CA TYR A 12 21.68 11.03 4.93
C TYR A 12 20.79 10.01 5.63
N ARG A 13 19.90 10.45 6.52
CA ARG A 13 18.95 9.56 7.20
C ARG A 13 17.93 9.01 6.22
N PHE A 14 17.39 9.84 5.36
CA PHE A 14 16.41 9.47 4.36
C PHE A 14 16.98 8.52 3.31
N HIS A 15 18.20 8.80 2.82
CA HIS A 15 18.90 7.89 1.92
C HIS A 15 19.14 6.51 2.53
N LYS A 16 19.47 6.44 3.81
CA LYS A 16 19.60 5.14 4.50
C LYS A 16 18.28 4.40 4.60
N GLU A 17 17.17 5.11 4.77
CA GLU A 17 15.83 4.50 4.75
C GLU A 17 15.47 3.99 3.36
N LEU A 18 15.70 4.78 2.31
CA LEU A 18 15.51 4.35 0.92
C LEU A 18 16.38 3.15 0.56
N GLU A 19 17.62 3.09 1.05
CA GLU A 19 18.50 1.93 0.88
C GLU A 19 17.92 0.67 1.57
N ASN A 20 17.35 0.81 2.76
CA ASN A 20 16.68 -0.29 3.44
C ASN A 20 15.47 -0.80 2.65
N ILE A 21 14.67 0.10 2.07
CA ILE A 21 13.54 -0.25 1.20
C ILE A 21 14.04 -0.95 -0.06
N ARG A 22 15.07 -0.40 -0.71
CA ARG A 22 15.71 -0.98 -1.88
C ARG A 22 16.17 -2.41 -1.62
N ASN A 23 16.85 -2.63 -0.49
CA ASN A 23 17.34 -3.94 -0.11
C ASN A 23 16.23 -4.91 0.31
N LYS A 24 15.14 -4.40 0.95
CA LYS A 24 13.97 -5.21 1.32
C LYS A 24 13.27 -5.77 0.07
N TRP A 25 13.14 -4.93 -0.93
CA TRP A 25 12.37 -5.23 -2.14
C TRP A 25 13.24 -5.56 -3.36
N ASP A 26 14.56 -5.59 -3.18
CA ASP A 26 15.54 -5.85 -4.24
C ASP A 26 15.32 -4.95 -5.47
N LEU A 27 15.16 -3.65 -5.21
CA LEU A 27 14.96 -2.65 -6.26
C LEU A 27 16.29 -2.19 -6.83
N SER A 28 16.38 -2.07 -8.17
CA SER A 28 17.63 -1.75 -8.86
C SER A 28 18.10 -0.32 -8.60
N THR A 29 17.19 0.65 -8.46
CA THR A 29 17.51 2.06 -8.31
C THR A 29 16.96 2.68 -7.02
N PRO A 30 17.61 3.73 -6.46
CA PRO A 30 17.06 4.50 -5.37
C PRO A 30 15.74 5.24 -5.75
N SER A 31 15.56 5.61 -7.02
CA SER A 31 14.33 6.26 -7.52
C SER A 31 13.12 5.35 -7.33
N LYS A 32 13.24 4.05 -7.62
CA LYS A 32 12.19 3.07 -7.38
C LYS A 32 11.84 2.96 -5.88
N ALA A 33 12.84 3.03 -5.01
CA ALA A 33 12.62 3.03 -3.56
C ALA A 33 11.91 4.32 -3.10
N LEU A 34 12.22 5.47 -3.68
CA LEU A 34 11.52 6.73 -3.41
C LEU A 34 10.05 6.68 -3.84
N ILE A 35 9.77 6.12 -5.03
CA ILE A 35 8.38 5.92 -5.50
C ILE A 35 7.62 5.03 -4.52
N LEU A 36 8.19 3.89 -4.13
CA LEU A 36 7.56 2.98 -3.20
C LEU A 36 7.34 3.61 -1.82
N TRP A 37 8.35 4.33 -1.30
CA TRP A 37 8.22 5.05 -0.04
C TRP A 37 7.10 6.09 -0.08
N TYR A 38 7.04 6.89 -1.15
CA TYR A 38 6.03 7.94 -1.31
C TYR A 38 4.63 7.35 -1.50
N ALA A 39 4.49 6.35 -2.34
CA ALA A 39 3.21 5.68 -2.58
C ALA A 39 2.65 5.07 -1.29
N HIS A 40 3.49 4.39 -0.50
CA HIS A 40 3.07 3.73 0.73
C HIS A 40 2.82 4.75 1.87
N ASN A 41 3.75 5.66 2.14
CA ASN A 41 3.70 6.53 3.32
C ASN A 41 2.92 7.83 3.11
N VAL A 42 2.75 8.28 1.86
CA VAL A 42 2.09 9.56 1.55
C VAL A 42 0.80 9.38 0.75
N LEU A 43 0.78 8.49 -0.24
CA LEU A 43 -0.43 8.21 -1.01
C LEU A 43 -1.28 7.08 -0.40
N ASN A 44 -0.76 6.37 0.63
CA ASN A 44 -1.41 5.28 1.36
C ASN A 44 -1.79 4.06 0.50
N PHE A 45 -0.97 3.73 -0.48
CA PHE A 45 -1.06 2.43 -1.13
C PHE A 45 -0.62 1.35 -0.14
N GLU A 46 -1.55 0.50 0.29
CA GLU A 46 -1.26 -0.54 1.28
C GLU A 46 -0.48 -1.71 0.68
N ASP A 47 -0.70 -2.02 -0.58
CA ASP A 47 -0.06 -3.11 -1.30
C ASP A 47 1.24 -2.65 -1.96
N GLU A 48 2.37 -2.82 -1.25
CA GLU A 48 3.70 -2.48 -1.76
C GLU A 48 4.05 -3.28 -3.04
N GLU A 49 3.52 -4.48 -3.21
CA GLU A 49 3.77 -5.32 -4.40
C GLU A 49 3.02 -4.76 -5.62
N GLU A 50 1.78 -4.31 -5.46
CA GLU A 50 1.03 -3.65 -6.53
C GLU A 50 1.73 -2.36 -6.97
N VAL A 51 2.28 -1.58 -6.04
CA VAL A 51 3.09 -0.40 -6.39
C VAL A 51 4.31 -0.79 -7.21
N ILE A 52 5.04 -1.84 -6.82
CA ILE A 52 6.24 -2.31 -7.52
C ILE A 52 5.90 -2.82 -8.93
N GLU A 53 4.77 -3.51 -9.11
CA GLU A 53 4.30 -3.94 -10.44
C GLU A 53 4.05 -2.76 -11.39
N ASN A 54 3.69 -1.61 -10.82
CA ASN A 54 3.34 -0.40 -11.56
C ASN A 54 4.53 0.57 -11.74
N ILE A 55 5.75 0.19 -11.33
CA ILE A 55 6.98 0.94 -11.61
C ILE A 55 7.50 0.55 -12.99
N CYS A 56 7.62 1.53 -13.88
CA CYS A 56 8.12 1.37 -15.26
C CYS A 56 9.46 2.09 -15.50
N ASP A 57 10.13 2.59 -14.44
CA ASP A 57 11.45 3.24 -14.49
C ASP A 57 12.49 2.32 -15.15
N GLY A 58 12.99 2.73 -16.32
CA GLY A 58 13.95 1.98 -17.12
C GLY A 58 14.12 2.58 -18.53
N SER A 59 14.70 1.83 -19.47
CA SER A 59 14.84 2.29 -20.84
C SER A 59 13.47 2.45 -21.52
N ASN A 60 13.29 3.53 -22.30
CA ASN A 60 12.06 3.88 -23.01
C ASN A 60 10.84 4.06 -22.09
N ASP A 61 11.04 4.66 -20.92
CA ASP A 61 9.97 5.05 -19.98
C ASP A 61 9.37 6.43 -20.31
N GLU A 62 9.95 7.15 -21.25
CA GLU A 62 9.51 8.49 -21.68
C GLU A 62 9.36 9.49 -20.54
N GLY A 63 10.21 9.35 -19.49
CA GLY A 63 10.21 10.19 -18.30
C GLY A 63 9.03 9.93 -17.37
N ILE A 64 8.39 8.75 -17.45
CA ILE A 64 7.35 8.29 -16.54
C ILE A 64 7.87 7.06 -15.82
N ASP A 65 8.10 7.18 -14.53
CA ASP A 65 8.71 6.12 -13.73
C ASP A 65 7.68 5.17 -13.10
N ALA A 66 6.43 5.63 -12.92
CA ALA A 66 5.32 4.78 -12.48
C ALA A 66 3.95 5.37 -12.86
N ILE A 67 2.94 4.48 -13.03
CA ILE A 67 1.53 4.88 -13.10
C ILE A 67 0.77 4.11 -12.01
N LEU A 68 0.21 4.82 -11.04
CA LEU A 68 -0.54 4.23 -9.93
C LEU A 68 -2.04 4.55 -10.04
N PHE A 69 -2.87 3.56 -9.74
CA PHE A 69 -4.32 3.64 -9.87
C PHE A 69 -4.98 3.56 -8.49
N ASP A 70 -5.43 4.69 -7.95
CA ASP A 70 -6.17 4.75 -6.69
C ASP A 70 -7.67 4.62 -6.98
N GLN A 71 -8.19 3.42 -6.87
CA GLN A 71 -9.61 3.12 -7.11
C GLN A 71 -10.52 3.71 -6.02
N THR A 72 -10.00 3.92 -4.81
CA THR A 72 -10.77 4.46 -3.69
C THR A 72 -11.03 5.95 -3.88
N GLU A 73 -9.98 6.71 -4.18
CA GLU A 73 -10.05 8.15 -4.43
C GLU A 73 -10.38 8.49 -5.89
N LYS A 74 -10.44 7.50 -6.77
CA LYS A 74 -10.64 7.63 -8.22
C LYS A 74 -9.62 8.53 -8.89
N ILE A 75 -8.34 8.33 -8.57
CA ILE A 75 -7.22 9.14 -9.05
C ILE A 75 -6.20 8.26 -9.75
N VAL A 76 -5.71 8.70 -10.92
CA VAL A 76 -4.52 8.14 -11.54
C VAL A 76 -3.33 9.06 -11.28
N TYR A 77 -2.23 8.50 -10.80
CA TYR A 77 -0.98 9.19 -10.57
C TYR A 77 0.05 8.78 -11.60
N PHE A 78 0.59 9.75 -12.34
CA PHE A 78 1.80 9.62 -13.13
C PHE A 78 2.96 10.14 -12.29
N LEU A 79 3.92 9.30 -11.99
CA LEU A 79 5.04 9.62 -11.11
C LEU A 79 6.33 9.67 -11.89
N THR A 80 7.16 10.66 -11.59
CA THR A 80 8.57 10.69 -11.97
C THR A 80 9.40 10.98 -10.73
N ALA A 81 10.55 10.31 -10.58
CA ALA A 81 11.38 10.36 -9.39
C ALA A 81 12.84 10.61 -9.72
N SER A 82 13.43 11.60 -9.07
CA SER A 82 14.86 11.88 -9.18
C SER A 82 15.52 12.05 -7.83
N ILE A 83 16.60 11.31 -7.60
CA ILE A 83 17.40 11.34 -6.37
C ILE A 83 18.73 12.03 -6.64
N SER A 84 19.24 12.71 -5.66
CA SER A 84 20.53 13.39 -5.69
C SER A 84 21.62 12.51 -5.08
N ASP A 85 22.73 12.30 -5.78
CA ASP A 85 23.86 11.50 -5.27
C ASP A 85 24.58 12.15 -4.07
N LYS A 86 24.49 13.49 -3.96
CA LYS A 86 25.15 14.28 -2.93
C LYS A 86 24.22 15.38 -2.42
N PHE A 87 24.37 15.73 -1.15
CA PHE A 87 23.59 16.79 -0.52
C PHE A 87 23.69 18.12 -1.26
N GLU A 88 24.87 18.50 -1.78
CA GLU A 88 25.04 19.76 -2.52
C GLU A 88 24.16 19.84 -3.78
N ASN A 89 23.79 18.70 -4.36
CA ASN A 89 22.93 18.64 -5.54
C ASN A 89 21.47 18.94 -5.19
N THR A 90 21.05 18.79 -3.95
CA THR A 90 19.68 19.16 -3.50
C THR A 90 19.44 20.66 -3.58
N LYS A 91 20.49 21.47 -3.53
CA LYS A 91 20.44 22.94 -3.68
C LYS A 91 20.15 23.41 -5.11
N ARG A 92 20.17 22.50 -6.08
CA ARG A 92 19.87 22.81 -7.48
C ARG A 92 18.38 22.69 -7.75
N ASN A 93 17.92 23.37 -8.78
CA ASN A 93 16.54 23.23 -9.25
C ASN A 93 16.40 21.95 -10.12
N LEU A 94 15.18 21.42 -10.16
CA LEU A 94 14.81 20.35 -11.09
C LEU A 94 15.04 20.84 -12.54
N PRO A 95 15.76 20.09 -13.38
CA PRO A 95 16.01 20.47 -14.77
C PRO A 95 14.71 20.62 -15.57
N GLU A 96 14.64 21.63 -16.43
CA GLU A 96 13.49 21.82 -17.33
C GLU A 96 13.30 20.65 -18.32
N ASN A 97 14.38 19.96 -18.67
CA ASN A 97 14.32 18.80 -19.55
C ASN A 97 13.55 17.63 -18.91
N ASP A 98 13.64 17.45 -17.60
CA ASP A 98 12.91 16.40 -16.88
C ASP A 98 11.39 16.67 -17.00
N LEU A 99 10.99 17.95 -16.82
CA LEU A 99 9.58 18.35 -17.02
C LEU A 99 9.11 18.11 -18.46
N LYS A 100 9.95 18.51 -19.42
CA LYS A 100 9.64 18.36 -20.84
C LYS A 100 9.44 16.90 -21.21
N ASN A 101 10.36 16.03 -20.81
CA ASN A 101 10.29 14.60 -21.07
C ASN A 101 9.02 13.99 -20.48
N THR A 102 8.73 14.23 -19.20
CA THR A 102 7.52 13.71 -18.53
C THR A 102 6.24 14.21 -19.21
N PHE A 103 6.17 15.49 -19.60
CA PHE A 103 4.98 16.02 -20.28
C PHE A 103 4.83 15.47 -21.71
N GLU A 104 5.91 15.24 -22.42
CA GLU A 104 5.90 14.58 -23.73
C GLU A 104 5.48 13.12 -23.62
N GLY A 105 6.02 12.39 -22.63
CA GLY A 105 5.59 11.02 -22.32
C GLY A 105 4.10 10.93 -21.95
N PHE A 106 3.61 11.84 -21.13
CA PHE A 106 2.19 11.92 -20.81
C PHE A 106 1.33 12.18 -22.05
N ARG A 107 1.75 13.08 -22.95
CA ARG A 107 1.06 13.31 -24.24
C ARG A 107 1.03 12.04 -25.07
N LEU A 108 2.18 11.38 -25.23
CA LEU A 108 2.31 10.15 -26.00
C LEU A 108 1.33 9.08 -25.51
N ILE A 109 1.20 8.91 -24.20
CA ILE A 109 0.25 7.99 -23.61
C ILE A 109 -1.18 8.46 -23.88
N THR A 110 -1.51 9.72 -23.57
CA THR A 110 -2.89 10.22 -23.64
C THR A 110 -3.47 10.20 -25.05
N ILE A 111 -2.65 10.46 -26.09
CA ILE A 111 -3.09 10.40 -27.50
C ILE A 111 -3.10 8.97 -28.06
N GLY A 112 -2.60 7.98 -27.32
CA GLY A 112 -2.57 6.58 -27.73
C GLY A 112 -1.41 6.20 -28.67
N ASP A 113 -0.40 7.06 -28.86
CA ASP A 113 0.74 6.87 -29.79
C ASP A 113 1.96 6.18 -29.13
N TYR A 114 1.73 5.44 -28.03
CA TYR A 114 2.77 4.78 -27.23
C TYR A 114 3.17 3.39 -27.72
N ARG A 115 2.32 2.73 -28.51
CA ARG A 115 2.50 1.32 -28.90
C ARG A 115 3.82 1.08 -29.62
N GLY A 116 4.64 0.19 -29.07
CA GLY A 116 5.97 -0.15 -29.59
C GLY A 116 7.04 0.94 -29.46
N LYS A 117 6.73 2.08 -28.81
CA LYS A 117 7.66 3.18 -28.55
C LYS A 117 8.18 3.21 -27.13
N VAL A 118 7.40 2.68 -26.20
CA VAL A 118 7.72 2.64 -24.77
C VAL A 118 8.10 1.21 -24.33
N ASN A 119 8.63 1.07 -23.13
CA ASN A 119 8.91 -0.26 -22.60
C ASN A 119 7.60 -1.04 -22.31
N PRO A 120 7.63 -2.38 -22.29
CA PRO A 120 6.43 -3.20 -22.16
C PRO A 120 5.62 -2.95 -20.89
N VAL A 121 6.28 -2.57 -19.78
CA VAL A 121 5.60 -2.27 -18.52
C VAL A 121 4.75 -1.01 -18.69
N LEU A 122 5.35 0.06 -19.21
CA LEU A 122 4.64 1.30 -19.47
C LEU A 122 3.54 1.13 -20.54
N GLU A 123 3.79 0.28 -21.56
CA GLU A 123 2.77 -0.02 -22.57
C GLU A 123 1.52 -0.68 -21.96
N ASP A 124 1.70 -1.64 -21.06
CA ASP A 124 0.59 -2.33 -20.38
C ASP A 124 -0.16 -1.37 -19.44
N LEU A 125 0.57 -0.55 -18.68
CA LEU A 125 -0.02 0.48 -17.81
C LEU A 125 -0.79 1.54 -18.61
N ALA A 126 -0.29 1.93 -19.77
CA ALA A 126 -0.98 2.87 -20.67
C ALA A 126 -2.30 2.30 -21.21
N LYS A 127 -2.33 1.01 -21.57
CA LYS A 127 -3.58 0.33 -21.97
C LYS A 127 -4.59 0.29 -20.82
N GLN A 128 -4.13 -0.05 -19.61
CA GLN A 128 -4.96 -0.03 -18.42
C GLN A 128 -5.50 1.39 -18.14
N TYR A 129 -4.66 2.41 -18.25
CA TYR A 129 -5.07 3.81 -18.09
C TYR A 129 -6.23 4.17 -19.03
N HIS A 130 -6.10 3.85 -20.33
CA HIS A 130 -7.14 4.15 -21.31
C HIS A 130 -8.45 3.40 -21.04
N GLU A 131 -8.39 2.13 -20.66
CA GLU A 131 -9.60 1.36 -20.36
C GLU A 131 -10.34 1.94 -19.15
N LEU A 132 -9.63 2.20 -18.06
CA LEU A 132 -10.23 2.72 -16.84
C LEU A 132 -10.75 4.15 -17.01
N LEU A 133 -10.06 4.97 -17.81
CA LEU A 133 -10.53 6.32 -18.17
C LEU A 133 -11.82 6.24 -18.99
N ASN A 134 -11.87 5.38 -20.02
CA ASN A 134 -13.06 5.19 -20.86
C ASN A 134 -14.24 4.59 -20.11
N ALA A 135 -13.97 3.76 -19.11
CA ALA A 135 -14.99 3.21 -18.20
C ALA A 135 -15.54 4.25 -17.19
N GLY A 136 -14.92 5.44 -17.11
CA GLY A 136 -15.30 6.48 -16.13
C GLY A 136 -14.95 6.12 -14.69
N GLU A 137 -14.02 5.19 -14.46
CA GLU A 137 -13.63 4.74 -13.13
C GLU A 137 -12.78 5.78 -12.39
N PHE A 138 -12.13 6.70 -13.12
CA PHE A 138 -11.30 7.77 -12.57
C PHE A 138 -11.84 9.14 -12.95
N THR A 139 -11.78 10.05 -11.97
CA THR A 139 -12.27 11.44 -12.12
C THR A 139 -11.14 12.46 -12.14
N GLN A 140 -9.93 12.06 -11.77
CA GLN A 140 -8.78 12.95 -11.66
C GLN A 140 -7.48 12.27 -12.10
N VAL A 141 -6.64 13.03 -12.81
CA VAL A 141 -5.27 12.64 -13.16
C VAL A 141 -4.30 13.62 -12.51
N LYS A 142 -3.22 13.08 -11.92
CA LYS A 142 -2.15 13.89 -11.31
C LYS A 142 -0.80 13.44 -11.86
N ILE A 143 0.04 14.43 -12.20
CA ILE A 143 1.46 14.22 -12.47
C ILE A 143 2.21 14.68 -11.23
N ILE A 144 3.07 13.83 -10.67
CA ILE A 144 3.84 14.12 -9.46
C ILE A 144 5.33 13.99 -9.77
N PHE A 145 6.04 15.09 -9.62
CA PHE A 145 7.49 15.13 -9.63
C PHE A 145 8.02 14.92 -8.20
N LEU A 146 8.59 13.74 -7.94
CA LEU A 146 9.28 13.43 -6.69
C LEU A 146 10.76 13.76 -6.86
N THR A 147 11.27 14.77 -6.17
CA THR A 147 12.65 15.19 -6.34
C THR A 147 13.26 15.69 -5.05
N GLU A 148 14.52 15.35 -4.84
CA GLU A 148 15.33 15.96 -3.77
C GLU A 148 15.91 17.33 -4.16
N ARG A 149 15.55 17.85 -5.32
CA ARG A 149 15.93 19.19 -5.78
C ARG A 149 14.83 20.20 -5.49
N HIS A 150 15.15 21.48 -5.60
CA HIS A 150 14.15 22.53 -5.54
C HIS A 150 13.27 22.54 -6.79
N ARG A 151 12.09 23.15 -6.69
CA ARG A 151 11.18 23.35 -7.82
C ARG A 151 11.88 24.07 -8.98
N PRO A 152 11.43 23.85 -10.21
CA PRO A 152 11.97 24.56 -11.36
C PRO A 152 11.74 26.08 -11.22
N VAL A 153 12.71 26.87 -11.67
CA VAL A 153 12.64 28.35 -11.60
C VAL A 153 11.55 28.89 -12.55
N SER A 154 11.43 28.27 -13.73
CA SER A 154 10.46 28.70 -14.74
C SER A 154 9.19 27.87 -14.68
N THR A 155 8.04 28.54 -14.64
CA THR A 155 6.71 27.88 -14.71
C THR A 155 6.24 27.67 -16.14
N LYS A 156 6.96 28.19 -17.15
CA LYS A 156 6.51 28.22 -18.56
C LYS A 156 6.06 26.88 -19.11
N TYR A 157 6.80 25.81 -18.83
CA TYR A 157 6.43 24.45 -19.27
C TYR A 157 5.15 23.96 -18.58
N VAL A 158 5.04 24.19 -17.28
CA VAL A 158 3.86 23.83 -16.48
C VAL A 158 2.63 24.65 -16.93
N ASP A 159 2.80 25.95 -17.18
CA ASP A 159 1.70 26.82 -17.62
C ASP A 159 1.19 26.43 -19.00
N ASN A 160 2.10 26.06 -19.92
CA ASN A 160 1.72 25.56 -21.24
C ASN A 160 1.00 24.22 -21.16
N PHE A 161 1.52 23.29 -20.34
CA PHE A 161 0.90 21.99 -20.10
C PHE A 161 -0.49 22.14 -19.49
N ASN A 162 -0.66 22.98 -18.48
CA ASN A 162 -1.97 23.23 -17.84
C ASN A 162 -3.00 23.87 -18.78
N LYS A 163 -2.57 24.63 -19.81
CA LYS A 163 -3.47 25.13 -20.84
C LYS A 163 -3.96 24.02 -21.77
N GLU A 164 -3.09 23.08 -22.11
CA GLU A 164 -3.40 21.94 -22.96
C GLU A 164 -4.23 20.88 -22.19
N PHE A 165 -3.90 20.63 -20.93
CA PHE A 165 -4.54 19.62 -20.05
C PHE A 165 -5.09 20.26 -18.76
N PRO A 166 -6.17 21.07 -18.83
CA PRO A 166 -6.67 21.82 -17.67
C PRO A 166 -7.20 20.94 -16.53
N ASN A 167 -7.54 19.69 -16.80
CA ASN A 167 -8.05 18.73 -15.83
C ASN A 167 -6.94 17.88 -15.17
N VAL A 168 -5.69 18.01 -15.62
CA VAL A 168 -4.53 17.31 -15.03
C VAL A 168 -3.86 18.21 -14.01
N LYS A 169 -3.59 17.69 -12.82
CA LYS A 169 -2.90 18.45 -11.77
C LYS A 169 -1.42 18.08 -11.75
N VAL A 170 -0.57 19.09 -11.87
CA VAL A 170 0.89 18.94 -11.75
C VAL A 170 1.32 19.33 -10.33
N ASN A 171 2.01 18.42 -9.64
CA ASN A 171 2.49 18.58 -8.28
C ASN A 171 4.01 18.36 -8.21
N PHE A 172 4.68 19.19 -7.42
CA PHE A 172 6.09 19.03 -7.11
C PHE A 172 6.25 18.67 -5.64
N ILE A 173 6.86 17.55 -5.38
CA ILE A 173 7.28 17.09 -4.05
C ILE A 173 8.80 17.24 -4.03
N ASP A 174 9.22 18.43 -3.67
CA ASP A 174 10.61 18.85 -3.60
C ASP A 174 11.25 18.43 -2.27
N PHE A 175 12.54 18.75 -2.09
CA PHE A 175 13.31 18.39 -0.91
C PHE A 175 12.63 18.79 0.41
N ASP A 176 12.10 20.01 0.47
CA ASP A 176 11.42 20.51 1.68
C ASP A 176 10.11 19.74 1.94
N SER A 177 9.37 19.44 0.88
CA SER A 177 8.14 18.64 0.95
C SER A 177 8.42 17.20 1.38
N LEU A 178 9.51 16.58 0.88
CA LEU A 178 9.95 15.25 1.29
C LEU A 178 10.39 15.23 2.76
N LYS A 179 11.16 16.25 3.18
CA LYS A 179 11.59 16.41 4.58
C LYS A 179 10.37 16.52 5.50
N GLN A 180 9.40 17.36 5.16
CA GLN A 180 8.18 17.52 5.94
C GLN A 180 7.40 16.20 6.03
N SER A 181 7.20 15.50 4.92
CA SER A 181 6.48 14.22 4.90
C SER A 181 7.20 13.14 5.73
N HIS A 182 8.53 13.12 5.69
CA HIS A 182 9.32 12.18 6.49
C HIS A 182 9.28 12.51 8.00
N GLU A 183 9.33 13.78 8.37
CA GLU A 183 9.17 14.22 9.76
C GLU A 183 7.78 13.88 10.31
N GLU A 184 6.74 14.06 9.51
CA GLU A 184 5.38 13.63 9.83
C GLU A 184 5.32 12.10 10.03
N PHE A 185 5.93 11.32 9.16
CA PHE A 185 6.04 9.86 9.29
C PHE A 185 6.78 9.44 10.56
N LEU A 186 7.96 10.02 10.85
CA LEU A 186 8.74 9.69 12.06
C LEU A 186 7.99 10.08 13.34
N SER A 187 7.34 11.24 13.34
CA SER A 187 6.57 11.70 14.49
C SER A 187 5.41 10.76 14.80
N SER A 188 4.88 10.05 13.80
CA SER A 188 3.83 9.04 14.01
C SER A 188 4.29 7.84 14.83
N GLN A 189 5.58 7.58 14.90
CA GLN A 189 6.16 6.46 15.65
C GLN A 189 6.58 6.84 17.09
N ALA A 190 6.49 8.11 17.46
CA ALA A 190 6.84 8.58 18.80
C ALA A 190 5.77 8.17 19.83
N PRO A 191 6.11 7.89 21.11
CA PRO A 191 5.14 7.47 22.12
C PRO A 191 4.05 8.53 22.34
N PRO A 192 2.83 8.11 22.75
CA PRO A 192 1.74 9.03 23.03
C PRO A 192 2.09 10.03 24.14
N PRO A 193 1.47 11.22 24.15
CA PRO A 193 1.73 12.23 25.15
C PRO A 193 1.34 11.75 26.54
N LYS A 194 2.30 11.78 27.48
CA LYS A 194 2.12 11.26 28.85
C LYS A 194 1.01 11.95 29.64
N LYS A 195 0.75 13.24 29.36
CA LYS A 195 -0.28 14.02 30.05
C LYS A 195 -0.76 15.17 29.19
N VAL A 196 -2.07 15.23 28.95
CA VAL A 196 -2.73 16.29 28.17
C VAL A 196 -3.86 16.89 28.99
N LEU A 197 -3.93 18.21 29.03
CA LEU A 197 -4.95 18.98 29.74
C LEU A 197 -5.95 19.56 28.72
N LEU A 198 -7.25 19.33 28.96
CA LEU A 198 -8.36 19.77 28.12
C LEU A 198 -9.26 20.72 28.93
N GLU A 199 -9.39 21.96 28.46
CA GLU A 199 -10.33 22.90 29.02
C GLU A 199 -11.75 22.62 28.49
N VAL A 200 -12.69 22.45 29.40
CA VAL A 200 -14.06 22.03 29.10
C VAL A 200 -15.00 23.22 29.04
N ILE A 201 -15.83 23.24 28.03
CA ILE A 201 -16.92 24.22 27.86
C ILE A 201 -18.23 23.51 28.18
N GLY A 202 -18.97 24.07 29.16
CA GLY A 202 -20.23 23.48 29.62
C GLY A 202 -20.04 22.36 30.65
N GLU A 203 -20.83 21.31 30.54
CA GLU A 203 -20.89 20.22 31.49
C GLU A 203 -20.09 19.03 30.99
N ILE A 204 -19.69 18.13 31.92
CA ILE A 204 -19.06 16.84 31.65
C ILE A 204 -20.08 15.76 31.94
N LEU A 205 -20.46 14.99 30.92
CA LEU A 205 -21.25 13.77 31.09
C LEU A 205 -20.30 12.60 31.35
N THR A 206 -20.51 11.89 32.45
CA THR A 206 -19.76 10.67 32.80
C THR A 206 -20.62 9.44 32.56
N TYR A 207 -20.01 8.39 32.02
CA TYR A 207 -20.58 7.05 31.89
C TYR A 207 -19.54 6.06 32.40
N ASP A 208 -19.89 5.29 33.43
CA ASP A 208 -18.95 4.49 34.19
C ASP A 208 -19.57 3.13 34.50
N GLU A 209 -19.67 2.26 33.47
CA GLU A 209 -20.09 0.86 33.62
C GLU A 209 -18.89 -0.07 33.50
N GLU A 210 -18.61 -0.62 32.32
CA GLU A 210 -17.42 -1.46 32.10
C GLU A 210 -16.13 -0.65 31.94
N TYR A 211 -16.25 0.50 31.26
CA TYR A 211 -15.13 1.41 30.99
C TYR A 211 -15.53 2.84 31.31
N LYS A 212 -14.78 3.49 32.18
CA LYS A 212 -14.99 4.90 32.48
C LYS A 212 -14.90 5.74 31.21
N SER A 213 -15.93 6.49 30.94
CA SER A 213 -16.04 7.33 29.76
C SER A 213 -16.58 8.71 30.09
N VAL A 214 -16.14 9.72 29.35
CA VAL A 214 -16.65 11.09 29.52
C VAL A 214 -16.94 11.71 28.16
N ILE A 215 -17.97 12.55 28.12
CA ILE A 215 -18.34 13.36 26.95
C ILE A 215 -18.39 14.81 27.39
N PHE A 216 -17.73 15.68 26.64
CA PHE A 216 -17.70 17.10 26.89
C PHE A 216 -17.39 17.89 25.61
N THR A 217 -17.43 19.21 25.70
CA THR A 217 -17.11 20.12 24.58
C THR A 217 -15.83 20.88 24.88
N ILE A 218 -14.99 21.06 23.86
CA ILE A 218 -13.83 21.96 23.90
C ILE A 218 -13.91 23.04 22.82
N SER A 219 -13.08 24.08 22.91
CA SER A 219 -12.93 25.04 21.82
C SER A 219 -12.12 24.47 20.66
N GLY A 220 -12.38 24.94 19.45
CA GLY A 220 -11.53 24.63 18.31
C GLY A 220 -10.07 25.05 18.53
N LYS A 221 -9.86 26.17 19.23
CA LYS A 221 -8.52 26.66 19.59
C LYS A 221 -7.78 25.67 20.50
N SER A 222 -8.45 25.10 21.52
CA SER A 222 -7.84 24.08 22.39
C SER A 222 -7.43 22.84 21.59
N LEU A 223 -8.26 22.39 20.65
CA LEU A 223 -7.91 21.24 19.80
C LEU A 223 -6.72 21.55 18.87
N ALA A 224 -6.68 22.74 18.25
CA ALA A 224 -5.54 23.17 17.45
C ALA A 224 -4.26 23.20 18.27
N GLN A 225 -4.30 23.70 19.50
CA GLN A 225 -3.16 23.79 20.39
C GLN A 225 -2.62 22.40 20.79
N ILE A 226 -3.49 21.43 21.01
CA ILE A 226 -3.08 20.02 21.25
C ILE A 226 -2.28 19.51 20.05
N PHE A 227 -2.78 19.73 18.84
CA PHE A 227 -2.07 19.29 17.65
C PHE A 227 -0.73 20.04 17.45
N ILE A 228 -0.65 21.34 17.78
CA ILE A 228 0.60 22.09 17.75
C ILE A 228 1.63 21.50 18.72
N ASN A 229 1.20 21.13 19.93
CA ASN A 229 2.10 20.66 20.98
C ASN A 229 2.58 19.23 20.78
N TYR A 230 1.75 18.36 20.19
CA TYR A 230 2.02 16.92 20.15
C TYR A 230 2.06 16.34 18.73
N GLY A 231 1.67 17.11 17.71
CA GLY A 231 1.68 16.66 16.32
C GLY A 231 0.87 15.39 16.11
N ILE A 232 1.38 14.55 15.25
CA ILE A 232 0.71 13.29 14.86
C ILE A 232 0.87 12.16 15.90
N THR A 233 1.67 12.35 16.95
CA THR A 233 1.80 11.34 18.02
C THR A 233 0.48 11.00 18.71
N ILE A 234 -0.50 11.92 18.63
CA ILE A 234 -1.84 11.72 19.18
C ILE A 234 -2.74 10.81 18.31
N PHE A 235 -2.26 10.35 17.14
CA PHE A 235 -3.04 9.54 16.19
C PHE A 235 -2.51 8.12 15.98
N GLN A 236 -1.54 7.64 16.76
CA GLN A 236 -0.90 6.34 16.56
C GLN A 236 -1.84 5.13 16.56
N ARG A 237 -2.98 5.23 17.24
CA ARG A 237 -4.05 4.23 17.23
C ARG A 237 -5.16 4.54 16.23
N ASN A 238 -5.05 5.64 15.48
CA ASN A 238 -6.02 5.96 14.45
C ASN A 238 -5.74 5.09 13.23
N VAL A 239 -6.69 4.25 12.84
CA VAL A 239 -6.59 3.35 11.68
C VAL A 239 -6.50 4.14 10.36
N ARG A 240 -6.92 5.40 10.37
CA ARG A 240 -6.83 6.32 9.24
C ARG A 240 -5.77 7.36 9.52
N TYR A 241 -4.58 7.09 9.06
CA TYR A 241 -3.56 8.09 8.98
C TYR A 241 -4.07 9.28 8.15
N PHE A 242 -3.82 10.44 8.67
CA PHE A 242 -4.21 11.69 8.07
C PHE A 242 -3.58 11.83 6.66
N ILE A 243 -4.43 12.03 5.64
CA ILE A 243 -4.02 12.43 4.31
C ILE A 243 -4.33 13.91 4.12
N PRO A 244 -3.33 14.78 3.89
CA PRO A 244 -3.58 16.13 3.42
C PRO A 244 -4.10 16.09 1.98
N THR A 245 -5.40 16.06 1.78
CA THR A 245 -5.98 16.21 0.44
C THR A 245 -5.94 17.68 0.03
N LYS A 246 -5.05 18.03 -0.88
CA LYS A 246 -5.06 19.33 -1.57
C LYS A 246 -6.14 19.30 -2.66
N GLY A 247 -7.35 19.79 -2.35
CA GLY A 247 -8.41 19.96 -3.34
C GLY A 247 -9.64 20.68 -2.74
N LYS A 248 -10.22 21.63 -3.47
CA LYS A 248 -11.37 22.47 -3.01
C LYS A 248 -12.67 21.70 -2.71
N LYS A 249 -12.73 20.38 -2.95
CA LYS A 249 -13.90 19.53 -2.68
C LYS A 249 -13.62 18.40 -1.68
N ALA A 250 -12.46 18.37 -1.06
CA ALA A 250 -12.14 17.37 -0.05
C ALA A 250 -12.92 17.64 1.24
N ILE A 251 -13.31 16.60 1.96
CA ILE A 251 -14.02 16.67 3.26
C ILE A 251 -13.27 17.61 4.21
N ASN A 252 -11.95 17.60 4.22
CA ASN A 252 -11.12 18.49 5.04
C ASN A 252 -11.30 19.96 4.70
N SER A 253 -11.53 20.33 3.43
CA SER A 253 -11.79 21.72 3.08
C SER A 253 -13.18 22.18 3.56
N GLN A 254 -14.19 21.31 3.50
CA GLN A 254 -15.53 21.64 4.01
C GLN A 254 -15.54 21.81 5.53
N ILE A 255 -14.81 20.98 6.26
CA ILE A 255 -14.65 21.08 7.71
C ILE A 255 -13.94 22.40 8.05
N LYS A 256 -12.83 22.70 7.37
CA LYS A 256 -12.08 23.94 7.54
C LYS A 256 -12.93 25.16 7.19
N ASP A 257 -13.65 25.14 6.06
CA ASP A 257 -14.53 26.23 5.62
C ASP A 257 -15.64 26.49 6.64
N THR A 258 -16.21 25.44 7.24
CA THR A 258 -17.21 25.57 8.31
C THR A 258 -16.61 26.21 9.56
N ALA A 259 -15.42 25.77 9.99
CA ALA A 259 -14.73 26.30 11.17
C ALA A 259 -14.24 27.75 10.98
N SER A 260 -13.98 28.15 9.73
CA SER A 260 -13.49 29.47 9.36
C SER A 260 -14.61 30.49 9.02
N ASN A 261 -15.84 30.01 8.79
CA ASN A 261 -16.95 30.87 8.39
C ASN A 261 -17.63 31.49 9.61
N PRO A 262 -17.72 32.84 9.72
CA PRO A 262 -18.33 33.51 10.87
C PRO A 262 -19.78 33.11 11.14
N ASP A 263 -20.56 32.81 10.10
CA ASP A 263 -21.98 32.47 10.23
C ASP A 263 -22.21 30.99 10.54
N LYS A 264 -21.30 30.11 10.09
CA LYS A 264 -21.45 28.65 10.20
C LYS A 264 -20.69 28.05 11.38
N SER A 265 -19.63 28.68 11.88
CA SER A 265 -18.77 28.13 12.93
C SER A 265 -19.51 27.87 14.26
N ARG A 266 -20.54 28.64 14.58
CA ARG A 266 -21.42 28.40 15.74
C ARG A 266 -22.23 27.09 15.64
N TYR A 267 -22.43 26.59 14.42
CA TYR A 267 -23.11 25.33 14.16
C TYR A 267 -22.14 24.17 13.97
N PHE A 268 -20.83 24.37 14.08
CA PHE A 268 -19.80 23.35 13.88
C PHE A 268 -20.05 22.12 14.74
N TRP A 269 -20.45 22.32 16.00
CA TRP A 269 -20.78 21.23 16.92
C TRP A 269 -21.90 20.32 16.42
N TYR A 270 -22.87 20.83 15.66
CA TYR A 270 -23.99 20.06 15.09
C TYR A 270 -23.63 19.40 13.74
N PHE A 271 -22.70 20.00 13.01
CA PHE A 271 -22.34 19.54 11.66
C PHE A 271 -21.18 18.54 11.66
N ASN A 272 -20.47 18.40 12.78
CA ASN A 272 -19.31 17.57 12.91
C ASN A 272 -19.51 16.51 14.00
N ASN A 273 -19.07 15.28 13.74
CA ASN A 273 -19.20 14.15 14.68
C ASN A 273 -18.25 14.25 15.89
N GLY A 274 -17.43 15.32 15.98
CA GLY A 274 -16.46 15.50 17.04
C GLY A 274 -15.24 14.57 16.90
N ILE A 275 -14.59 14.32 18.05
CA ILE A 275 -13.44 13.43 18.14
C ILE A 275 -13.67 12.37 19.21
N THR A 276 -13.13 11.18 18.98
CA THR A 276 -13.09 10.11 19.99
C THR A 276 -11.64 9.84 20.40
N ILE A 277 -11.42 9.84 21.70
CA ILE A 277 -10.11 9.66 22.35
C ILE A 277 -10.15 8.38 23.20
N VAL A 278 -9.06 7.61 23.16
CA VAL A 278 -8.75 6.59 24.18
C VAL A 278 -7.56 7.03 25.00
N CYS A 279 -7.51 6.66 26.27
CA CYS A 279 -6.43 7.04 27.15
C CYS A 279 -6.27 6.02 28.27
N SER A 280 -5.12 6.02 28.95
CA SER A 280 -4.84 5.12 30.07
C SER A 280 -5.47 5.58 31.38
N ASN A 281 -5.79 6.88 31.52
CA ASN A 281 -6.43 7.43 32.72
C ASN A 281 -7.14 8.76 32.47
N ILE A 282 -8.31 8.95 33.05
CA ILE A 282 -9.10 10.19 33.06
C ILE A 282 -9.14 10.76 34.47
N GLU A 283 -8.62 11.98 34.65
CA GLU A 283 -8.74 12.78 35.87
C GLU A 283 -9.64 13.98 35.58
N ILE A 284 -10.76 14.10 36.29
CA ILE A 284 -11.71 15.20 36.14
C ILE A 284 -11.48 16.20 37.28
N GLN A 285 -11.30 17.47 36.94
CA GLN A 285 -11.21 18.58 37.88
C GLN A 285 -12.42 19.55 37.70
N PRO A 286 -13.59 19.25 38.28
CA PRO A 286 -14.84 19.99 37.98
C PRO A 286 -14.73 21.48 38.33
N ASN A 287 -14.09 21.81 39.45
CA ASN A 287 -13.93 23.18 39.92
C ASN A 287 -13.09 24.06 38.97
N ARG A 288 -12.22 23.43 38.17
CA ARG A 288 -11.37 24.10 37.17
C ARG A 288 -11.90 23.95 35.75
N LYS A 289 -12.98 23.20 35.54
CA LYS A 289 -13.51 22.82 34.22
C LYS A 289 -12.41 22.20 33.31
N VAL A 290 -11.65 21.28 33.85
CA VAL A 290 -10.52 20.65 33.17
C VAL A 290 -10.64 19.14 33.27
N VAL A 291 -10.33 18.48 32.16
CA VAL A 291 -10.09 17.02 32.09
C VAL A 291 -8.64 16.78 31.73
N ILE A 292 -7.97 15.93 32.50
CA ILE A 292 -6.57 15.56 32.28
C ILE A 292 -6.54 14.12 31.80
N LEU A 293 -5.87 13.87 30.67
CA LEU A 293 -5.74 12.55 30.06
C LEU A 293 -4.29 12.09 30.07
N LYS A 294 -4.05 10.82 30.39
CA LYS A 294 -2.73 10.18 30.25
C LYS A 294 -2.71 9.27 29.02
N ASP A 295 -1.59 9.30 28.29
CA ASP A 295 -1.35 8.47 27.11
C ASP A 295 -2.48 8.56 26.07
N MET A 296 -2.98 9.80 25.84
CA MET A 296 -4.14 10.04 24.99
C MET A 296 -3.85 9.72 23.52
N GLN A 297 -4.82 9.09 22.86
CA GLN A 297 -4.83 8.83 21.43
C GLN A 297 -6.17 9.16 20.82
N ILE A 298 -6.18 9.98 19.76
CA ILE A 298 -7.39 10.27 18.99
C ILE A 298 -7.60 9.15 17.99
N ILE A 299 -8.60 8.32 18.23
CA ILE A 299 -8.92 7.16 17.39
C ILE A 299 -9.93 7.47 16.28
N ASN A 300 -10.69 8.57 16.43
CA ASN A 300 -11.59 9.08 15.39
C ASN A 300 -11.60 10.60 15.44
N GLY A 301 -11.71 11.26 14.27
CA GLY A 301 -11.72 12.72 14.14
C GLY A 301 -10.37 13.34 13.80
N ALA A 302 -9.40 12.59 13.28
CA ALA A 302 -8.12 13.11 12.81
C ALA A 302 -8.27 14.20 11.74
N GLN A 303 -9.19 14.03 10.78
CA GLN A 303 -9.51 15.03 9.76
C GLN A 303 -10.07 16.32 10.38
N THR A 304 -10.95 16.19 11.37
CA THR A 304 -11.51 17.33 12.11
C THR A 304 -10.39 18.09 12.83
N THR A 305 -9.52 17.38 13.54
CA THR A 305 -8.40 17.96 14.28
C THR A 305 -7.48 18.76 13.36
N TYR A 306 -7.10 18.16 12.23
CA TYR A 306 -6.21 18.84 11.30
C TYR A 306 -6.87 20.00 10.56
N ALA A 307 -8.13 19.88 10.15
CA ALA A 307 -8.84 20.98 9.51
C ALA A 307 -8.94 22.21 10.42
N ILE A 308 -9.19 21.97 11.72
CA ILE A 308 -9.21 23.02 12.75
C ILE A 308 -7.81 23.59 12.97
N TYR A 309 -6.77 22.75 13.04
CA TYR A 309 -5.38 23.20 13.11
C TYR A 309 -5.00 24.09 11.92
N LYS A 310 -5.35 23.71 10.69
CA LYS A 310 -5.10 24.53 9.50
C LYS A 310 -5.85 25.85 9.54
N ALA A 311 -7.12 25.86 9.96
CA ALA A 311 -7.88 27.09 10.13
C ALA A 311 -7.22 28.02 11.18
N PHE A 312 -6.67 27.46 12.25
CA PHE A 312 -5.93 28.19 13.27
C PHE A 312 -4.63 28.79 12.72
N MET A 313 -3.83 28.00 12.02
CA MET A 313 -2.55 28.44 11.42
C MET A 313 -2.76 29.53 10.35
N ASP A 314 -3.87 29.46 9.60
CA ASP A 314 -4.25 30.45 8.60
C ASP A 314 -4.92 31.70 9.22
N ASN A 315 -5.04 31.77 10.56
CA ASN A 315 -5.73 32.82 11.30
C ASN A 315 -7.20 33.01 10.87
N THR A 316 -7.87 31.94 10.43
CA THR A 316 -9.28 31.98 10.01
C THR A 316 -10.22 31.28 10.98
N LEU A 317 -9.70 30.54 11.96
CA LEU A 317 -10.51 29.82 12.94
C LEU A 317 -11.37 30.78 13.77
N GLN A 318 -12.68 30.54 13.77
CA GLN A 318 -13.63 31.37 14.53
C GLN A 318 -13.69 30.94 16.01
N GLU A 319 -13.77 31.92 16.92
CA GLU A 319 -13.87 31.68 18.37
C GLU A 319 -15.12 30.90 18.78
N SER A 320 -16.18 30.93 17.96
CA SER A 320 -17.43 30.19 18.17
C SER A 320 -17.32 28.70 17.84
N THR A 321 -16.23 28.23 17.24
CA THR A 321 -16.03 26.80 16.89
C THR A 321 -15.95 25.95 18.15
N ARG A 322 -16.88 24.98 18.26
CA ARG A 322 -16.97 24.00 19.37
C ARG A 322 -16.85 22.59 18.83
N VAL A 323 -16.12 21.73 19.57
CA VAL A 323 -15.88 20.34 19.19
C VAL A 323 -16.38 19.42 20.29
N LEU A 324 -17.20 18.46 19.91
CA LEU A 324 -17.62 17.38 20.80
C LEU A 324 -16.45 16.40 20.99
N VAL A 325 -16.19 16.03 22.24
CA VAL A 325 -15.13 15.08 22.62
C VAL A 325 -15.73 13.94 23.41
N LYS A 326 -15.51 12.72 22.95
CA LYS A 326 -15.77 11.48 23.69
C LYS A 326 -14.43 10.89 24.11
N VAL A 327 -14.26 10.60 25.39
CA VAL A 327 -13.05 9.96 25.93
C VAL A 327 -13.41 8.65 26.61
N ILE A 328 -12.61 7.62 26.36
CA ILE A 328 -12.76 6.28 26.95
C ILE A 328 -11.44 5.92 27.66
N GLU A 329 -11.53 5.60 28.96
CA GLU A 329 -10.40 5.11 29.73
C GLU A 329 -10.28 3.61 29.59
N SER A 330 -9.15 3.13 29.06
CA SER A 330 -8.84 1.72 29.00
C SER A 330 -7.33 1.52 28.84
N THR A 331 -6.81 0.46 29.46
CA THR A 331 -5.47 -0.09 29.21
C THR A 331 -5.54 -1.42 28.45
N ASP A 332 -6.74 -1.94 28.20
CA ASP A 332 -6.98 -3.12 27.39
C ASP A 332 -6.77 -2.82 25.91
N GLY A 333 -5.68 -3.32 25.36
CA GLY A 333 -5.30 -3.11 23.96
C GLY A 333 -6.33 -3.69 22.98
N GLU A 334 -6.95 -4.83 23.31
CA GLU A 334 -7.94 -5.46 22.44
C GLU A 334 -9.22 -4.64 22.37
N PHE A 335 -9.71 -4.20 23.50
CA PHE A 335 -10.89 -3.34 23.56
C PHE A 335 -10.65 -1.99 22.86
N MET A 336 -9.48 -1.36 23.04
CA MET A 336 -9.13 -0.12 22.37
C MET A 336 -9.08 -0.29 20.85
N ASP A 337 -8.58 -1.43 20.35
CA ASP A 337 -8.57 -1.75 18.93
C ASP A 337 -9.99 -1.96 18.40
N GLU A 338 -10.89 -2.60 19.18
CA GLU A 338 -12.31 -2.73 18.82
C GLU A 338 -13.02 -1.37 18.75
N VAL A 339 -12.86 -0.54 19.78
CA VAL A 339 -13.45 0.81 19.77
C VAL A 339 -12.96 1.61 18.58
N THR A 340 -11.65 1.53 18.26
CA THR A 340 -11.06 2.19 17.10
C THR A 340 -11.70 1.69 15.81
N LEU A 341 -11.88 0.39 15.68
CA LEU A 341 -12.50 -0.24 14.54
C LEU A 341 -13.96 0.21 14.35
N PHE A 342 -14.78 0.09 15.40
CA PHE A 342 -16.21 0.42 15.31
C PHE A 342 -16.49 1.92 15.16
N THR A 343 -15.66 2.78 15.74
CA THR A 343 -15.82 4.25 15.58
C THR A 343 -15.37 4.75 14.21
N ASN A 344 -14.50 4.02 13.52
CA ASN A 344 -14.05 4.32 12.15
C ASN A 344 -14.84 3.57 11.07
N SER A 345 -15.86 2.80 11.42
CA SER A 345 -16.64 1.92 10.51
C SER A 345 -17.46 2.63 9.42
N GLN A 346 -17.31 3.92 9.25
CA GLN A 346 -17.81 4.65 8.07
C GLN A 346 -16.97 4.42 6.80
N ASN A 347 -15.84 3.70 6.89
CA ASN A 347 -15.06 3.14 5.77
C ASN A 347 -14.88 1.64 5.98
N PRO A 348 -14.61 0.86 4.90
CA PRO A 348 -14.51 -0.59 5.01
C PRO A 348 -13.48 -0.98 6.08
N ILE A 349 -13.95 -1.71 7.08
CA ILE A 349 -13.15 -2.35 8.11
C ILE A 349 -12.15 -3.24 7.40
N ASN A 350 -10.89 -3.24 7.82
CA ASN A 350 -9.96 -4.24 7.35
C ASN A 350 -10.40 -5.61 7.88
N LEU A 351 -11.10 -6.37 7.02
CA LEU A 351 -11.63 -7.69 7.34
C LEU A 351 -10.55 -8.66 7.83
N ARG A 352 -9.31 -8.46 7.38
CA ARG A 352 -8.12 -9.19 7.81
C ARG A 352 -7.90 -9.07 9.32
N ASP A 353 -7.95 -7.85 9.85
CA ASP A 353 -7.69 -7.60 11.26
C ASP A 353 -8.81 -8.12 12.16
N LEU A 354 -10.07 -8.06 11.69
CA LEU A 354 -11.21 -8.72 12.37
C LEU A 354 -11.01 -10.23 12.51
N CYS A 355 -10.57 -10.87 11.43
CA CYS A 355 -10.36 -12.31 11.41
C CYS A 355 -9.11 -12.75 12.19
N SER A 356 -8.20 -11.84 12.54
CA SER A 356 -6.92 -12.16 13.18
C SER A 356 -7.06 -12.92 14.52
N ARG A 357 -8.21 -12.75 15.19
CA ARG A 357 -8.54 -13.38 16.50
C ARG A 357 -9.19 -14.74 16.38
N ASP A 358 -9.58 -15.15 15.20
CA ASP A 358 -10.23 -16.45 15.01
C ASP A 358 -9.31 -17.59 15.44
N THR A 359 -9.89 -18.60 16.06
CA THR A 359 -9.17 -19.78 16.58
C THR A 359 -8.31 -20.45 15.50
N ILE A 360 -8.81 -20.48 14.24
CA ILE A 360 -8.09 -21.05 13.12
C ILE A 360 -6.80 -20.27 12.82
N GLN A 361 -6.81 -18.94 12.90
CA GLN A 361 -5.63 -18.10 12.65
C GLN A 361 -4.54 -18.36 13.71
N THR A 362 -4.95 -18.50 14.97
CA THR A 362 -4.04 -18.85 16.08
C THR A 362 -3.48 -20.26 15.93
N LYS A 363 -4.29 -21.23 15.46
CA LYS A 363 -3.86 -22.60 15.19
C LYS A 363 -2.81 -22.63 14.07
N ILE A 364 -3.03 -21.91 12.96
CA ILE A 364 -2.08 -21.79 11.85
C ILE A 364 -0.76 -21.20 12.35
N GLN A 365 -0.79 -20.10 13.09
CA GLN A 365 0.41 -19.45 13.62
C GLN A 365 1.25 -20.41 14.48
N LYS A 366 0.61 -21.17 15.37
CA LYS A 366 1.30 -22.15 16.23
C LYS A 366 1.95 -23.29 15.41
N LEU A 367 1.24 -23.79 14.40
CA LEU A 367 1.73 -24.92 13.60
C LEU A 367 2.83 -24.50 12.62
N ILE A 368 2.71 -23.35 11.97
CA ILE A 368 3.73 -22.80 11.05
C ILE A 368 5.03 -22.49 11.80
N LYS A 369 4.94 -22.08 13.08
CA LYS A 369 6.12 -21.84 13.92
C LYS A 369 7.02 -23.08 14.03
N ASN A 370 6.47 -24.30 13.99
CA ASN A 370 7.24 -25.55 14.04
C ASN A 370 8.16 -25.73 12.82
N TYR A 371 7.88 -25.03 11.72
CA TYR A 371 8.70 -25.01 10.50
C TYR A 371 9.67 -23.82 10.47
N GLY A 372 9.79 -23.06 11.57
CA GLY A 372 10.72 -21.93 11.68
C GLY A 372 10.22 -20.64 11.05
N TYR A 373 8.92 -20.53 10.74
CA TYR A 373 8.30 -19.34 10.19
C TYR A 373 7.39 -18.64 11.21
N PHE A 374 7.19 -17.32 11.03
CA PHE A 374 6.22 -16.54 11.78
C PHE A 374 5.04 -16.18 10.88
N TYR A 375 3.86 -16.67 11.20
CA TYR A 375 2.62 -16.32 10.53
C TYR A 375 2.03 -15.07 11.18
N GLU A 376 2.10 -13.93 10.50
CA GLU A 376 1.63 -12.64 10.98
C GLU A 376 0.12 -12.53 10.75
N ARG A 377 -0.67 -12.60 11.82
CA ARG A 377 -2.15 -12.57 11.77
C ARG A 377 -2.68 -11.17 11.53
N LYS A 378 -2.01 -10.14 12.05
CA LYS A 378 -2.34 -8.74 11.85
C LYS A 378 -1.05 -7.94 11.56
N ARG A 379 -1.19 -6.87 10.81
CA ARG A 379 -0.05 -6.03 10.39
C ARG A 379 0.75 -5.54 11.59
N GLY A 380 2.08 -5.71 11.56
CA GLY A 380 2.98 -5.25 12.60
C GLY A 380 3.08 -6.15 13.84
N GLU A 381 2.34 -7.27 13.92
CA GLU A 381 2.40 -8.22 15.04
C GLU A 381 3.82 -8.75 15.26
N PHE A 382 4.54 -9.07 14.16
CA PHE A 382 5.92 -9.54 14.26
C PHE A 382 6.85 -8.51 14.88
N ASN A 383 6.76 -7.26 14.44
CA ASN A 383 7.59 -6.18 14.97
C ASN A 383 7.28 -5.84 16.42
N ALA A 384 6.00 -5.91 16.80
CA ALA A 384 5.58 -5.70 18.18
C ALA A 384 6.13 -6.77 19.13
N LEU A 385 6.17 -8.03 18.68
CA LEU A 385 6.70 -9.16 19.47
C LEU A 385 8.24 -9.26 19.42
N HIS A 386 8.86 -8.75 18.37
CA HIS A 386 10.30 -8.82 18.12
C HIS A 386 10.83 -7.42 17.74
N PRO A 387 10.94 -6.47 18.71
CA PRO A 387 11.15 -5.05 18.40
C PRO A 387 12.56 -4.71 17.89
N THR A 388 13.58 -5.54 18.16
CA THR A 388 14.96 -5.25 17.72
C THR A 388 15.50 -6.29 16.76
N PRO A 389 16.46 -5.93 15.88
CA PRO A 389 17.12 -6.88 14.97
C PRO A 389 17.72 -8.09 15.71
N GLU A 390 18.33 -7.89 16.86
CA GLU A 390 18.98 -8.96 17.66
C GLU A 390 17.93 -9.99 18.15
N ILE A 391 16.77 -9.52 18.59
CA ILE A 391 15.67 -10.41 19.01
C ILE A 391 15.13 -11.19 17.81
N LYS A 392 15.00 -10.55 16.63
CA LYS A 392 14.56 -11.17 15.38
C LYS A 392 15.54 -12.25 14.93
N GLU A 393 16.83 -11.92 14.89
CA GLU A 393 17.89 -12.87 14.53
C GLU A 393 18.00 -14.03 15.48
N LYS A 394 17.87 -13.80 16.78
CA LYS A 394 17.88 -14.85 17.80
C LYS A 394 16.70 -15.82 17.63
N ALA A 395 15.53 -15.32 17.27
CA ALA A 395 14.30 -16.13 17.14
C ALA A 395 14.22 -16.86 15.80
N PHE A 396 14.66 -16.26 14.70
CA PHE A 396 14.43 -16.74 13.33
C PHE A 396 15.70 -16.85 12.47
N GLY A 397 16.87 -16.47 12.97
CA GLY A 397 18.13 -16.46 12.23
C GLY A 397 18.35 -15.17 11.43
N LYS A 398 19.51 -15.05 10.76
CA LYS A 398 19.91 -13.86 10.00
C LYS A 398 18.95 -13.55 8.84
N ASP A 399 18.31 -14.56 8.29
CA ASP A 399 17.35 -14.48 7.19
C ASP A 399 15.89 -14.34 7.66
N TRP A 400 15.67 -13.86 8.89
CA TRP A 400 14.36 -13.71 9.52
C TRP A 400 13.33 -12.97 8.64
N LYS A 401 13.76 -12.05 7.78
CA LYS A 401 12.88 -11.30 6.87
C LYS A 401 12.08 -12.21 5.94
N ARG A 402 12.71 -13.29 5.47
CA ARG A 402 12.07 -14.31 4.62
C ARG A 402 11.20 -15.30 5.39
N LYS A 403 11.22 -15.25 6.72
CA LYS A 403 10.46 -16.15 7.59
C LYS A 403 9.21 -15.54 8.18
N VAL A 404 8.91 -14.28 7.85
CA VAL A 404 7.67 -13.60 8.25
C VAL A 404 6.66 -13.68 7.12
N ILE A 405 5.56 -14.36 7.39
CA ILE A 405 4.51 -14.65 6.41
C ILE A 405 3.26 -13.86 6.77
N SER A 406 2.81 -12.93 5.94
CA SER A 406 1.52 -12.30 6.17
C SER A 406 0.38 -13.28 5.92
N ASN A 407 -0.65 -13.25 6.76
CA ASN A 407 -1.82 -14.11 6.59
C ASN A 407 -2.54 -13.85 5.26
N GLU A 408 -2.52 -12.63 4.75
CA GLU A 408 -3.12 -12.25 3.49
C GLU A 408 -2.40 -12.93 2.31
N LYS A 409 -1.08 -12.81 2.24
CA LYS A 409 -0.28 -13.42 1.17
C LYS A 409 -0.32 -14.95 1.23
N ALA A 410 -0.28 -15.52 2.44
CA ALA A 410 -0.42 -16.97 2.61
C ALA A 410 -1.79 -17.48 2.13
N ALA A 411 -2.86 -16.75 2.44
CA ALA A 411 -4.21 -17.07 2.00
C ALA A 411 -4.39 -16.89 0.49
N GLN A 412 -3.83 -15.84 -0.09
CA GLN A 412 -3.82 -15.60 -1.53
C GLN A 412 -3.11 -16.73 -2.28
N ALA A 413 -1.93 -17.14 -1.81
CA ALA A 413 -1.19 -18.27 -2.37
C ALA A 413 -1.99 -19.58 -2.26
N TYR A 414 -2.63 -19.83 -1.12
CA TYR A 414 -3.48 -21.00 -0.91
C TYR A 414 -4.69 -21.02 -1.85
N LEU A 415 -5.34 -19.87 -2.03
CA LEU A 415 -6.48 -19.71 -2.94
C LEU A 415 -6.08 -19.99 -4.39
N ALA A 416 -4.92 -19.53 -4.83
CA ALA A 416 -4.42 -19.76 -6.18
C ALA A 416 -3.92 -21.21 -6.39
N PHE A 417 -3.13 -21.75 -5.45
CA PHE A 417 -2.46 -23.04 -5.57
C PHE A 417 -3.35 -24.23 -5.22
N ILE A 418 -3.96 -24.24 -4.02
CA ILE A 418 -4.73 -25.39 -3.53
C ILE A 418 -6.17 -25.34 -4.04
N LEU A 419 -6.83 -24.16 -3.96
CA LEU A 419 -8.22 -24.01 -4.39
C LEU A 419 -8.37 -23.67 -5.87
N ASN A 420 -7.23 -23.49 -6.55
CA ASN A 420 -7.18 -23.33 -8.01
C ASN A 420 -7.98 -22.15 -8.55
N LYS A 421 -8.00 -21.03 -7.80
CA LYS A 421 -8.71 -19.80 -8.11
C LYS A 421 -7.74 -18.60 -8.29
N PRO A 422 -6.78 -18.64 -9.26
CA PRO A 422 -5.76 -17.60 -9.38
C PRO A 422 -6.31 -16.23 -9.76
N SER A 423 -7.34 -16.16 -10.60
CA SER A 423 -7.98 -14.90 -11.00
C SER A 423 -8.66 -14.21 -9.81
N GLN A 424 -9.39 -14.98 -9.00
CA GLN A 424 -10.04 -14.47 -7.79
C GLN A 424 -8.99 -14.04 -6.75
N ALA A 425 -7.92 -14.83 -6.58
CA ALA A 425 -6.81 -14.47 -5.71
C ALA A 425 -6.15 -13.15 -6.12
N LYS A 426 -6.10 -12.83 -7.42
CA LYS A 426 -5.55 -11.57 -7.94
C LYS A 426 -6.56 -10.42 -7.91
N ALA A 427 -7.76 -10.63 -8.44
CA ALA A 427 -8.74 -9.56 -8.64
C ALA A 427 -9.63 -9.27 -7.43
N GLN A 428 -9.79 -10.24 -6.51
CA GLN A 428 -10.74 -10.16 -5.40
C GLN A 428 -10.04 -10.34 -4.04
N LYS A 429 -8.84 -9.80 -3.88
CA LYS A 429 -8.00 -9.90 -2.70
C LYS A 429 -8.74 -9.47 -1.41
N SER A 430 -9.54 -8.39 -1.50
CA SER A 430 -10.38 -7.91 -0.41
C SER A 430 -11.43 -8.91 0.09
N LYS A 431 -11.82 -9.90 -0.73
CA LYS A 431 -12.79 -10.94 -0.36
C LYS A 431 -12.19 -12.14 0.36
N ILE A 432 -10.87 -12.23 0.47
CA ILE A 432 -10.17 -13.35 1.14
C ILE A 432 -10.61 -13.47 2.61
N PHE A 433 -10.77 -12.35 3.30
CA PHE A 433 -11.19 -12.31 4.70
C PHE A 433 -12.69 -12.03 4.89
N LEU A 434 -13.48 -12.00 3.82
CA LEU A 434 -14.92 -11.81 3.89
C LEU A 434 -15.61 -13.12 4.30
N LYS A 435 -16.35 -13.10 5.44
CA LYS A 435 -17.07 -14.23 6.00
C LYS A 435 -18.50 -14.39 5.45
N SER A 436 -19.02 -13.38 4.75
CA SER A 436 -20.35 -13.42 4.13
C SER A 436 -20.34 -14.08 2.74
N GLU A 437 -21.49 -14.22 2.16
CA GLU A 437 -21.69 -14.73 0.80
C GLU A 437 -20.79 -14.00 -0.22
N GLY A 438 -20.17 -14.76 -1.10
CA GLY A 438 -19.20 -14.26 -2.09
C GLY A 438 -17.78 -14.03 -1.55
N GLY A 439 -17.50 -14.29 -0.26
CA GLY A 439 -16.18 -14.28 0.33
C GLY A 439 -15.49 -15.65 0.28
N PHE A 440 -14.17 -15.65 0.47
CA PHE A 440 -13.35 -16.87 0.42
C PHE A 440 -12.88 -17.33 1.81
N TYR A 441 -13.30 -16.66 2.88
CA TYR A 441 -12.79 -16.94 4.22
C TYR A 441 -12.98 -18.41 4.61
N TYR A 442 -14.19 -18.92 4.52
CA TYR A 442 -14.53 -20.30 4.89
C TYR A 442 -14.04 -21.35 3.89
N ASP A 443 -13.78 -20.96 2.63
CA ASP A 443 -13.12 -21.84 1.65
C ASP A 443 -11.68 -22.11 2.04
N ILE A 444 -10.99 -21.10 2.58
CA ILE A 444 -9.57 -21.14 2.95
C ILE A 444 -9.39 -21.61 4.39
N PHE A 445 -10.08 -20.96 5.34
CA PHE A 445 -9.90 -21.11 6.78
C PHE A 445 -10.98 -22.00 7.39
N ASN A 446 -10.87 -23.29 7.18
CA ASN A 446 -11.78 -24.30 7.69
C ASN A 446 -11.01 -25.42 8.43
N ASP A 447 -11.75 -26.35 9.04
CA ASP A 447 -11.15 -27.42 9.86
C ASP A 447 -10.29 -28.40 9.06
N SER A 448 -10.47 -28.50 7.75
CA SER A 448 -9.68 -29.35 6.85
C SER A 448 -8.36 -28.70 6.41
N LEU A 449 -8.12 -27.44 6.76
CA LEU A 449 -6.91 -26.74 6.42
C LEU A 449 -5.68 -27.41 7.03
N MET A 450 -4.73 -27.73 6.17
CA MET A 450 -3.39 -28.17 6.55
C MET A 450 -2.43 -26.99 6.45
N PRO A 451 -1.82 -26.53 7.56
CA PRO A 451 -0.85 -25.41 7.52
C PRO A 451 0.34 -25.66 6.60
N GLU A 452 0.73 -26.95 6.41
CA GLU A 452 1.80 -27.34 5.49
C GLU A 452 1.45 -27.04 4.04
N ARG A 453 0.18 -27.19 3.63
CA ARG A 453 -0.27 -26.77 2.30
C ARG A 453 -0.19 -25.27 2.12
N MET A 454 -0.57 -24.51 3.14
CA MET A 454 -0.48 -23.06 3.12
C MET A 454 0.97 -22.59 3.04
N LEU A 455 1.86 -23.18 3.84
CA LEU A 455 3.29 -22.86 3.82
C LEU A 455 3.95 -23.23 2.49
N LEU A 456 3.62 -24.39 1.92
CA LEU A 456 4.10 -24.78 0.60
C LEU A 456 3.64 -23.81 -0.49
N SER A 457 2.36 -23.44 -0.48
CA SER A 457 1.81 -22.47 -1.44
C SER A 457 2.56 -21.13 -1.37
N TYR A 458 2.82 -20.65 -0.16
CA TYR A 458 3.56 -19.43 0.08
C TYR A 458 5.01 -19.51 -0.43
N LYS A 459 5.73 -20.58 -0.12
CA LYS A 459 7.14 -20.77 -0.57
C LYS A 459 7.26 -20.87 -2.10
N LEU A 460 6.32 -21.51 -2.76
CA LEU A 460 6.28 -21.55 -4.23
C LEU A 460 5.98 -20.15 -4.80
N LEU A 461 5.07 -19.40 -4.18
CA LEU A 461 4.79 -18.02 -4.60
C LEU A 461 6.03 -17.13 -4.42
N GLU A 462 6.74 -17.20 -3.29
CA GLU A 462 7.99 -16.46 -3.08
C GLU A 462 9.03 -16.77 -4.18
N TYR A 463 9.16 -18.05 -4.55
CA TYR A 463 10.04 -18.46 -5.62
C TYR A 463 9.64 -17.82 -6.97
N ILE A 464 8.35 -17.87 -7.32
CA ILE A 464 7.82 -17.31 -8.56
C ILE A 464 7.99 -15.78 -8.60
N GLU A 465 7.75 -15.11 -7.48
CA GLU A 465 7.94 -13.65 -7.35
C GLU A 465 9.40 -13.24 -7.47
N ALA A 466 10.32 -14.03 -6.93
CA ALA A 466 11.75 -13.78 -7.15
C ALA A 466 12.09 -13.86 -8.65
N LYS A 467 11.54 -14.84 -9.38
CA LYS A 467 11.69 -14.95 -10.84
C LYS A 467 11.03 -13.79 -11.58
N ARG A 468 9.85 -13.34 -11.14
CA ARG A 468 9.18 -12.16 -11.69
C ARG A 468 10.06 -10.92 -11.59
N LYS A 469 10.71 -10.68 -10.44
CA LYS A 469 11.63 -9.55 -10.26
C LYS A 469 12.82 -9.62 -11.21
N GLU A 470 13.46 -10.80 -11.34
CA GLU A 470 14.55 -10.99 -12.29
C GLU A 470 14.14 -10.63 -13.73
N TYR A 471 12.90 -11.00 -14.13
CA TYR A 471 12.37 -10.65 -15.44
C TYR A 471 11.98 -9.17 -15.56
N GLN A 472 11.42 -8.56 -14.54
CA GLN A 472 11.09 -7.14 -14.54
C GLN A 472 12.32 -6.28 -14.84
N GLU A 473 13.43 -6.55 -14.17
CA GLU A 473 14.68 -5.82 -14.43
C GLU A 473 15.22 -6.07 -15.86
N LYS A 474 15.11 -7.29 -16.37
CA LYS A 474 15.48 -7.59 -17.76
C LYS A 474 14.61 -6.84 -18.77
N LEU A 475 13.29 -6.79 -18.54
CA LEU A 475 12.34 -6.13 -19.44
C LEU A 475 12.55 -4.62 -19.47
N LEU A 476 12.76 -3.99 -18.30
CA LEU A 476 12.98 -2.54 -18.21
C LEU A 476 14.27 -2.08 -18.90
N ASN A 477 15.28 -2.94 -18.95
CA ASN A 477 16.57 -2.64 -19.58
C ASN A 477 16.70 -3.24 -20.99
N ALA A 478 15.67 -3.91 -21.49
CA ALA A 478 15.74 -4.62 -22.78
C ALA A 478 15.88 -3.69 -23.99
N GLY A 479 15.52 -2.41 -23.85
CA GLY A 479 15.70 -1.40 -24.91
C GLY A 479 17.15 -1.23 -25.37
N GLU A 480 18.11 -1.55 -24.52
CA GLU A 480 19.55 -1.48 -24.81
C GLU A 480 20.10 -2.74 -25.52
N LEU A 481 19.31 -3.81 -25.61
CA LEU A 481 19.71 -5.09 -26.20
C LEU A 481 19.62 -5.07 -27.74
N PRO A 482 20.42 -5.92 -28.44
CA PRO A 482 20.22 -6.19 -29.86
C PRO A 482 18.78 -6.62 -30.16
N GLU A 483 18.27 -6.28 -31.34
CA GLU A 483 16.87 -6.46 -31.72
C GLU A 483 16.31 -7.87 -31.45
N ASN A 484 17.05 -8.91 -31.86
CA ASN A 484 16.61 -10.28 -31.65
C ASN A 484 16.50 -10.67 -30.16
N GLU A 485 17.45 -10.22 -29.33
CA GLU A 485 17.43 -10.47 -27.90
C GLU A 485 16.32 -9.67 -27.20
N ARG A 486 16.09 -8.44 -27.64
CA ARG A 486 15.01 -7.59 -27.18
C ARG A 486 13.65 -8.20 -27.47
N ILE A 487 13.40 -8.66 -28.70
CA ILE A 487 12.15 -9.31 -29.09
C ILE A 487 11.93 -10.58 -28.25
N ASN A 488 12.97 -11.39 -28.06
CA ASN A 488 12.86 -12.58 -27.22
C ASN A 488 12.54 -12.20 -25.77
N THR A 489 13.22 -11.21 -25.20
CA THR A 489 12.96 -10.74 -23.83
C THR A 489 11.52 -10.23 -23.70
N TYR A 490 11.04 -9.43 -24.62
CA TYR A 490 9.67 -8.88 -24.61
C TYR A 490 8.59 -9.95 -24.76
N SER A 491 8.91 -11.13 -25.30
CA SER A 491 7.94 -12.22 -25.39
C SER A 491 7.53 -12.82 -24.03
N TYR A 492 8.22 -12.44 -22.95
CA TYR A 492 7.95 -12.89 -21.59
C TYR A 492 7.36 -11.80 -20.66
N ASP A 493 6.94 -10.66 -21.20
CA ASP A 493 6.41 -9.53 -20.43
C ASP A 493 5.19 -9.89 -19.56
N TYR A 494 4.39 -10.87 -19.96
CA TYR A 494 3.26 -11.40 -19.21
C TYR A 494 3.64 -11.96 -17.81
N ILE A 495 4.91 -12.31 -17.58
CA ILE A 495 5.40 -12.82 -16.28
C ILE A 495 5.10 -11.82 -15.15
N LEU A 496 5.11 -10.52 -15.46
CA LEU A 496 4.84 -9.47 -14.48
C LEU A 496 3.44 -9.56 -13.85
N HIS A 497 2.49 -10.17 -14.57
CA HIS A 497 1.08 -10.25 -14.15
C HIS A 497 0.58 -11.67 -13.90
N SER A 498 1.40 -12.71 -14.11
CA SER A 498 0.98 -14.12 -14.15
C SER A 498 1.41 -14.97 -12.97
N ASP A 499 1.99 -14.40 -11.93
CA ASP A 499 2.55 -15.09 -10.75
C ASP A 499 1.58 -16.13 -10.14
N LEU A 500 0.36 -15.72 -9.81
CA LEU A 500 -0.67 -16.60 -9.25
C LEU A 500 -1.16 -17.67 -10.25
N PHE A 501 -1.14 -17.35 -11.56
CA PHE A 501 -1.48 -18.29 -12.61
C PHE A 501 -0.38 -19.35 -12.77
N ILE A 502 0.88 -18.92 -12.77
CA ILE A 502 2.03 -19.83 -12.77
C ILE A 502 1.98 -20.71 -11.53
N LEU A 503 1.68 -20.13 -10.35
CA LEU A 503 1.51 -20.90 -9.11
C LEU A 503 0.40 -21.95 -9.23
N SER A 504 -0.74 -21.62 -9.82
CA SER A 504 -1.82 -22.58 -10.06
C SER A 504 -1.39 -23.71 -11.02
N LEU A 505 -0.66 -23.39 -12.08
CA LEU A 505 -0.10 -24.39 -12.99
C LEU A 505 0.92 -25.29 -12.33
N PHE A 506 1.70 -24.79 -11.35
CA PHE A 506 2.57 -25.66 -10.53
C PHE A 506 1.79 -26.77 -9.84
N ASN A 507 0.58 -26.48 -9.34
CA ASN A 507 -0.29 -27.52 -8.76
C ASN A 507 -0.59 -28.62 -9.80
N ASP A 508 -1.01 -28.22 -11.01
CA ASP A 508 -1.32 -29.17 -12.08
C ASP A 508 -0.11 -30.06 -12.44
N PHE A 509 1.07 -29.45 -12.59
CA PHE A 509 2.30 -30.19 -12.90
C PHE A 509 2.74 -31.15 -11.78
N LEU A 510 2.62 -30.73 -10.52
CA LEU A 510 2.97 -31.55 -9.37
C LEU A 510 2.00 -32.72 -9.18
N ARG A 511 0.69 -32.49 -9.41
CA ARG A 511 -0.32 -33.55 -9.38
C ARG A 511 -0.09 -34.59 -10.49
N HIS A 512 0.29 -34.14 -11.67
CA HIS A 512 0.68 -35.06 -12.76
C HIS A 512 1.87 -35.96 -12.39
N LYS A 513 2.76 -35.45 -11.49
CA LYS A 513 3.84 -36.23 -10.87
C LYS A 513 3.39 -37.02 -9.62
N ASN A 514 2.11 -37.28 -9.43
CA ASN A 514 1.49 -38.03 -8.33
C ASN A 514 1.68 -37.42 -6.92
N HIS A 515 1.82 -36.08 -6.81
CA HIS A 515 1.82 -35.42 -5.52
C HIS A 515 0.38 -35.12 -5.07
N ASN A 516 -0.03 -35.65 -3.92
CA ASN A 516 -1.37 -35.47 -3.33
C ASN A 516 -1.44 -34.36 -2.29
N PHE A 517 -0.34 -33.64 -2.05
CA PHE A 517 -0.22 -32.58 -1.06
C PHE A 517 -0.67 -32.97 0.35
N ASN A 518 -0.45 -34.22 0.75
CA ASN A 518 -0.51 -34.61 2.15
C ASN A 518 0.67 -33.98 2.91
N VAL A 519 0.68 -34.05 4.23
CA VAL A 519 1.73 -33.44 5.07
C VAL A 519 3.14 -33.88 4.63
N LYS A 520 3.33 -35.18 4.37
CA LYS A 520 4.62 -35.73 3.94
C LYS A 520 5.08 -35.18 2.60
N ASP A 521 4.16 -35.07 1.63
CA ASP A 521 4.46 -34.50 0.31
C ASP A 521 4.80 -33.02 0.43
N CYS A 522 4.04 -32.25 1.21
CA CYS A 522 4.30 -30.83 1.43
C CYS A 522 5.68 -30.60 2.05
N VAL A 523 6.04 -31.34 3.10
CA VAL A 523 7.36 -31.24 3.75
C VAL A 523 8.49 -31.60 2.78
N LYS A 524 8.31 -32.67 1.98
CA LYS A 524 9.29 -33.06 0.97
C LYS A 524 9.49 -31.98 -0.09
N LEU A 525 8.39 -31.42 -0.62
CA LEU A 525 8.44 -30.36 -1.64
C LEU A 525 9.06 -29.07 -1.09
N MET A 526 8.73 -28.67 0.13
CA MET A 526 9.37 -27.52 0.80
C MET A 526 10.88 -27.71 0.93
N HIS A 527 11.32 -28.93 1.28
CA HIS A 527 12.75 -29.26 1.32
C HIS A 527 13.40 -29.16 -0.08
N VAL A 528 12.72 -29.61 -1.13
CA VAL A 528 13.20 -29.49 -2.53
C VAL A 528 13.36 -28.03 -2.93
N ILE A 529 12.39 -27.15 -2.57
CA ILE A 529 12.49 -25.72 -2.82
C ILE A 529 13.73 -25.12 -2.15
N ASP A 530 14.06 -25.55 -0.93
CA ASP A 530 15.19 -25.01 -0.16
C ASP A 530 16.55 -25.56 -0.59
N THR A 531 16.62 -26.79 -1.12
CA THR A 531 17.90 -27.51 -1.32
C THR A 531 18.19 -27.89 -2.76
N LYS A 532 17.16 -28.00 -3.61
CA LYS A 532 17.26 -28.47 -5.00
C LYS A 532 16.52 -27.55 -5.95
N VAL A 533 16.94 -26.29 -5.96
CA VAL A 533 16.30 -25.23 -6.75
C VAL A 533 16.21 -25.58 -8.24
N SER A 534 17.15 -26.36 -8.79
CA SER A 534 17.14 -26.77 -10.19
C SER A 534 15.90 -27.59 -10.59
N GLU A 535 15.37 -28.47 -9.71
CA GLU A 535 14.17 -29.25 -10.01
C GLU A 535 12.92 -28.35 -10.12
N ILE A 536 12.84 -27.32 -9.28
CA ILE A 536 11.76 -26.33 -9.30
C ILE A 536 11.91 -25.42 -10.53
N GLN A 537 13.15 -25.03 -10.87
CA GLN A 537 13.46 -24.24 -12.05
C GLN A 537 13.00 -24.92 -13.34
N GLU A 538 13.26 -26.22 -13.50
CA GLU A 538 12.81 -26.97 -14.68
C GLU A 538 11.28 -26.93 -14.84
N ILE A 539 10.54 -27.07 -13.74
CA ILE A 539 9.07 -26.98 -13.76
C ILE A 539 8.64 -25.55 -14.14
N TYR A 540 9.27 -24.56 -13.53
CA TYR A 540 8.99 -23.14 -13.79
C TYR A 540 9.21 -22.81 -15.28
N ASP A 541 10.38 -23.15 -15.82
CA ASP A 541 10.73 -22.88 -17.21
C ASP A 541 9.77 -23.56 -18.19
N LYS A 542 9.36 -24.79 -17.89
CA LYS A 542 8.39 -25.51 -18.69
C LYS A 542 7.02 -24.83 -18.69
N ILE A 543 6.55 -24.37 -17.54
CA ILE A 543 5.29 -23.63 -17.43
C ILE A 543 5.39 -22.32 -18.20
N VAL A 544 6.41 -21.52 -17.94
CA VAL A 544 6.60 -20.19 -18.51
C VAL A 544 6.70 -20.28 -20.03
N ASN A 545 7.55 -21.15 -20.58
CA ASN A 545 7.67 -21.30 -22.03
C ASN A 545 6.36 -21.73 -22.71
N SER A 546 5.57 -22.58 -22.05
CA SER A 546 4.29 -23.04 -22.60
C SER A 546 3.22 -21.93 -22.57
N VAL A 547 3.18 -21.12 -21.53
CA VAL A 547 2.27 -19.98 -21.41
C VAL A 547 2.66 -18.85 -22.36
N ARG A 548 3.95 -18.61 -22.60
CA ARG A 548 4.43 -17.62 -23.57
C ARG A 548 3.79 -17.80 -24.95
N ASP A 549 3.82 -19.01 -25.48
CA ASP A 549 3.29 -19.29 -26.81
C ASP A 549 1.81 -18.95 -26.91
N PHE A 550 1.04 -19.30 -25.88
CA PHE A 550 -0.37 -18.94 -25.77
C PHE A 550 -0.59 -17.40 -25.73
N ILE A 551 0.20 -16.69 -24.95
CA ILE A 551 0.07 -15.24 -24.80
C ILE A 551 0.43 -14.51 -26.09
N LEU A 552 1.47 -14.96 -26.81
CA LEU A 552 1.82 -14.40 -28.11
C LEU A 552 0.69 -14.57 -29.13
N GLU A 553 0.02 -15.72 -29.15
CA GLU A 553 -1.15 -15.95 -30.00
C GLU A 553 -2.30 -15.01 -29.62
N LYS A 554 -2.56 -14.81 -28.32
CA LYS A 554 -3.57 -13.88 -27.83
C LYS A 554 -3.29 -12.42 -28.18
N LYS A 555 -2.05 -11.97 -28.03
CA LYS A 555 -1.63 -10.61 -28.43
C LYS A 555 -1.84 -10.36 -29.92
N ASN A 556 -1.56 -11.37 -30.75
CA ASN A 556 -1.73 -11.25 -32.20
C ASN A 556 -3.20 -11.28 -32.63
N SER A 557 -4.07 -11.96 -31.88
CA SER A 557 -5.48 -12.12 -32.24
C SER A 557 -6.39 -11.03 -31.67
N ASP A 558 -5.99 -10.34 -30.59
CA ASP A 558 -6.78 -9.31 -29.93
C ASP A 558 -5.98 -8.00 -29.76
N PRO A 559 -6.25 -6.98 -30.59
CA PRO A 559 -5.59 -5.68 -30.50
C PRO A 559 -5.79 -4.96 -29.15
N ASN A 560 -6.83 -5.31 -28.40
CA ASN A 560 -7.16 -4.73 -27.11
C ASN A 560 -6.67 -5.57 -25.93
N TYR A 561 -5.89 -6.63 -26.23
CA TYR A 561 -5.31 -7.46 -25.19
C TYR A 561 -4.28 -6.69 -24.35
N TYR A 562 -4.42 -6.77 -23.03
CA TYR A 562 -3.35 -6.42 -22.10
C TYR A 562 -3.36 -7.37 -20.88
N HIS A 563 -2.18 -7.56 -20.29
CA HIS A 563 -1.96 -8.62 -19.30
C HIS A 563 -2.78 -8.43 -18.03
N ALA A 564 -2.81 -7.22 -17.47
CA ALA A 564 -3.49 -6.95 -16.20
C ALA A 564 -4.98 -7.32 -16.26
N LYS A 565 -5.68 -7.06 -17.37
CA LYS A 565 -7.08 -7.48 -17.57
C LYS A 565 -7.20 -8.98 -17.73
N PHE A 566 -6.35 -9.57 -18.57
CA PHE A 566 -6.40 -11.01 -18.84
C PHE A 566 -6.25 -11.83 -17.56
N PHE A 567 -5.22 -11.54 -16.75
CA PHE A 567 -4.94 -12.29 -15.53
C PHE A 567 -5.86 -11.94 -14.34
N LYS A 568 -6.76 -10.98 -14.47
CA LYS A 568 -7.86 -10.73 -13.52
C LYS A 568 -9.18 -11.40 -13.93
N ASN A 569 -9.30 -11.91 -15.15
CA ASN A 569 -10.52 -12.53 -15.67
C ASN A 569 -10.62 -14.01 -15.24
N GLU A 570 -11.79 -14.42 -14.72
CA GLU A 570 -12.04 -15.77 -14.21
C GLU A 570 -11.92 -16.86 -15.28
N SER A 571 -12.24 -16.56 -16.54
CA SER A 571 -12.16 -17.54 -17.65
C SER A 571 -10.72 -17.80 -18.11
N SER A 572 -9.77 -16.94 -17.78
CA SER A 572 -8.42 -17.00 -18.35
C SER A 572 -7.65 -18.26 -18.00
N MET A 573 -7.81 -18.78 -16.78
CA MET A 573 -7.18 -20.03 -16.39
C MET A 573 -7.68 -21.22 -17.20
N GLY A 574 -9.00 -21.26 -17.47
CA GLY A 574 -9.60 -22.28 -18.33
C GLY A 574 -9.06 -22.23 -19.76
N LEU A 575 -8.88 -21.02 -20.31
CA LEU A 575 -8.31 -20.84 -21.65
C LEU A 575 -6.85 -21.33 -21.73
N ILE A 576 -6.03 -20.95 -20.74
CA ILE A 576 -4.62 -21.43 -20.67
C ILE A 576 -4.57 -22.95 -20.60
N ARG A 577 -5.36 -23.57 -19.71
CA ARG A 577 -5.39 -25.04 -19.57
C ARG A 577 -5.86 -25.74 -20.83
N SER A 578 -6.89 -25.23 -21.50
CA SER A 578 -7.37 -25.77 -22.75
C SER A 578 -6.30 -25.74 -23.84
N TYR A 579 -5.59 -24.63 -23.95
CA TYR A 579 -4.46 -24.51 -24.87
C TYR A 579 -3.34 -25.50 -24.54
N LEU A 580 -2.91 -25.56 -23.28
CA LEU A 580 -1.84 -26.46 -22.85
C LEU A 580 -2.21 -27.95 -23.07
N LYS A 581 -3.48 -28.30 -22.89
CA LYS A 581 -3.99 -29.65 -23.18
C LYS A 581 -3.94 -29.96 -24.67
N ASN A 582 -4.48 -29.08 -25.49
CA ASN A 582 -4.68 -29.34 -26.93
C ASN A 582 -3.39 -29.20 -27.72
N GLU A 583 -2.61 -28.16 -27.47
CA GLU A 583 -1.43 -27.82 -28.28
C GLU A 583 -0.11 -28.36 -27.70
N LYS A 584 -0.05 -28.61 -26.40
CA LYS A 584 1.18 -29.06 -25.70
C LYS A 584 1.05 -30.45 -25.10
N GLY A 585 -0.10 -31.11 -25.25
CA GLY A 585 -0.31 -32.50 -24.79
C GLY A 585 -0.31 -32.66 -23.26
N PHE A 586 -0.61 -31.58 -22.49
CA PHE A 586 -0.69 -31.69 -21.02
C PHE A 586 -2.01 -32.36 -20.60
N ASN A 587 -1.90 -33.43 -19.84
CA ASN A 587 -3.07 -34.04 -19.19
C ASN A 587 -3.24 -33.45 -17.79
N PHE A 588 -4.20 -32.56 -17.64
CA PHE A 588 -4.58 -32.02 -16.32
C PHE A 588 -5.54 -32.99 -15.64
N ILE A 589 -5.31 -33.29 -14.36
CA ILE A 589 -6.26 -34.04 -13.54
C ILE A 589 -7.41 -33.07 -13.22
N SER A 590 -8.65 -33.40 -13.59
CA SER A 590 -9.84 -32.64 -13.20
C SER A 590 -9.87 -32.55 -11.67
N VAL A 591 -9.96 -31.34 -11.16
CA VAL A 591 -10.25 -31.10 -9.76
C VAL A 591 -11.79 -31.04 -9.67
N ASP A 592 -12.39 -32.16 -9.33
CA ASP A 592 -13.78 -32.22 -8.87
C ASP A 592 -13.88 -31.69 -7.44
#